data_a1425711b16c4b7446d9940579acdcee
#
_entry.id   a1425711b16c4b7446d9940579acdcee
#
_cell.length_a   1.000
_cell.length_b   1.000
_cell.length_c   1.000
_cell.angle_alpha   90.00
_cell.angle_beta   90.00
_cell.angle_gamma   90.00
#
_symmetry.space_group_name_H-M   'P 1'
#
loop_
_entity.id
_entity.type
_entity.pdbx_description
1 polymer ?
#
loop_
_entity_poly.entity_id
_entity_poly.type
_entity_poly.pdbx_seq_one_letter_code
_entity_poly.pdbx_strand_id
1 'polypeptide(L)'
;SILACLPLFPSFGCTVTLWYPVIYGVNMVTFPTPLETRKLAELVEKYSVTVMISTPTFLRGYLRGVHREQLGSLRLVVTGAEKLPKTVSEAFEERFGKRVLEGYGLTETSPVSNVNLPDPEPLGEDGDGHVWLPSYRPGSVGQLMPGLAVRITDPETGGPRVIHQSRRSWLKGAD
;
A
#
# COMPACT_ATOMS: atom_id res chain seq x y z
N SER A 1 4.45 12.13 -8.47
CA SER A 1 4.99 11.14 -9.43
C SER A 1 4.96 9.74 -8.86
N ILE A 2 4.84 8.73 -9.72
CA ILE A 2 4.77 7.32 -9.34
C ILE A 2 5.88 6.51 -10.03
N LEU A 3 6.47 5.54 -9.30
CA LEU A 3 7.38 4.56 -9.88
C LEU A 3 6.58 3.44 -10.55
N ALA A 4 6.66 3.35 -11.86
CA ALA A 4 5.92 2.39 -12.69
C ALA A 4 6.86 1.30 -13.20
N CYS A 5 7.14 0.30 -12.37
CA CYS A 5 8.02 -0.82 -12.68
C CYS A 5 7.37 -2.21 -12.50
N LEU A 6 6.13 -2.25 -12.02
CA LEU A 6 5.42 -3.51 -11.89
C LEU A 6 5.01 -4.06 -13.28
N PRO A 7 5.00 -5.39 -13.45
CA PRO A 7 4.46 -6.01 -14.66
C PRO A 7 3.02 -5.57 -14.93
N LEU A 8 2.68 -5.34 -16.19
CA LEU A 8 1.35 -4.85 -16.57
C LEU A 8 0.32 -5.96 -16.83
N PHE A 9 0.74 -7.22 -16.89
CA PHE A 9 -0.19 -8.33 -17.11
C PHE A 9 -1.07 -8.68 -15.89
N PRO A 10 -0.63 -8.52 -14.60
CA PRO A 10 -1.55 -8.58 -13.47
C PRO A 10 -2.34 -7.28 -13.35
N SER A 11 -3.61 -7.37 -12.93
CA SER A 11 -4.48 -6.21 -12.72
C SER A 11 -3.89 -5.17 -11.77
N PHE A 12 -3.13 -5.60 -10.76
CA PHE A 12 -2.45 -4.73 -9.81
C PHE A 12 -1.48 -3.77 -10.50
N GLY A 13 -0.53 -4.29 -11.27
CA GLY A 13 0.40 -3.45 -12.03
C GLY A 13 -0.31 -2.60 -13.10
N CYS A 14 -1.20 -3.21 -13.87
CA CYS A 14 -1.94 -2.53 -14.94
C CYS A 14 -2.73 -1.33 -14.42
N THR A 15 -3.52 -1.52 -13.38
CA THR A 15 -4.38 -0.45 -12.86
C THR A 15 -3.58 0.63 -12.14
N VAL A 16 -2.68 0.26 -11.22
CA VAL A 16 -2.04 1.26 -10.34
C VAL A 16 -0.82 1.94 -10.96
N THR A 17 -0.14 1.31 -11.92
CA THR A 17 1.06 1.88 -12.54
C THR A 17 0.88 2.34 -13.98
N LEU A 18 -0.24 2.02 -14.62
CA LEU A 18 -0.57 2.50 -15.98
C LEU A 18 -1.85 3.34 -15.97
N TRP A 19 -3.01 2.74 -15.68
CA TRP A 19 -4.28 3.45 -15.81
C TRP A 19 -4.46 4.59 -14.84
N TYR A 20 -4.13 4.40 -13.56
CA TYR A 20 -4.24 5.45 -12.55
C TYR A 20 -3.47 6.72 -12.94
N PRO A 21 -2.15 6.66 -13.24
CA PRO A 21 -1.42 7.86 -13.62
C PRO A 21 -1.88 8.48 -14.93
N VAL A 22 -2.33 7.69 -15.90
CA VAL A 22 -2.85 8.21 -17.17
C VAL A 22 -4.16 8.97 -16.96
N ILE A 23 -5.09 8.41 -16.18
CA ILE A 23 -6.41 9.02 -15.94
C ILE A 23 -6.29 10.30 -15.12
N TYR A 24 -5.41 10.30 -14.10
CA TYR A 24 -5.27 11.43 -13.17
C TYR A 24 -4.12 12.39 -13.52
N GLY A 25 -3.46 12.22 -14.65
CA GLY A 25 -2.36 13.10 -15.07
C GLY A 25 -1.14 13.05 -14.14
N VAL A 26 -0.86 11.89 -13.54
CA VAL A 26 0.27 11.71 -12.64
C VAL A 26 1.52 11.35 -13.43
N ASN A 27 2.63 12.04 -13.17
CA ASN A 27 3.91 11.74 -13.81
C ASN A 27 4.36 10.31 -13.47
N MET A 28 4.72 9.54 -14.51
CA MET A 28 5.25 8.18 -14.38
C MET A 28 6.76 8.15 -14.61
N VAL A 29 7.47 7.48 -13.73
CA VAL A 29 8.86 7.08 -13.96
C VAL A 29 8.85 5.59 -14.24
N THR A 30 9.06 5.21 -15.49
CA THR A 30 8.95 3.83 -15.95
C THR A 30 10.29 3.11 -15.93
N PHE A 31 10.23 1.82 -15.60
CA PHE A 31 11.39 0.93 -15.69
C PHE A 31 10.92 -0.51 -15.98
N PRO A 32 11.62 -1.28 -16.80
CA PRO A 32 11.09 -2.54 -17.34
C PRO A 32 10.99 -3.69 -16.33
N THR A 33 11.63 -3.57 -15.17
CA THR A 33 11.65 -4.66 -14.17
C THR A 33 11.69 -4.13 -12.75
N PRO A 34 10.95 -4.75 -11.79
CA PRO A 34 11.03 -4.40 -10.38
C PRO A 34 12.25 -5.00 -9.64
N LEU A 35 13.05 -5.81 -10.33
CA LEU A 35 14.13 -6.57 -9.71
C LEU A 35 15.43 -5.76 -9.52
N GLU A 36 15.65 -4.74 -10.33
CA GLU A 36 16.84 -3.89 -10.28
C GLU A 36 16.69 -2.75 -9.27
N THR A 37 16.55 -3.10 -7.99
CA THR A 37 16.19 -2.15 -6.93
C THR A 37 17.18 -0.99 -6.75
N ARG A 38 18.47 -1.19 -7.03
CA ARG A 38 19.48 -0.11 -7.01
C ARG A 38 19.19 0.92 -8.09
N LYS A 39 18.91 0.45 -9.31
CA LYS A 39 18.58 1.32 -10.44
C LYS A 39 17.26 2.06 -10.20
N LEU A 40 16.27 1.36 -9.66
CA LEU A 40 15.00 1.97 -9.28
C LEU A 40 15.17 3.05 -8.21
N ALA A 41 16.05 2.83 -7.23
CA ALA A 41 16.35 3.83 -6.20
C ALA A 41 17.04 5.08 -6.78
N GLU A 42 17.96 4.91 -7.72
CA GLU A 42 18.55 6.04 -8.48
C GLU A 42 17.48 6.84 -9.23
N LEU A 43 16.49 6.15 -9.82
CA LEU A 43 15.40 6.82 -10.51
C LEU A 43 14.46 7.55 -9.55
N VAL A 44 14.19 6.95 -8.38
CA VAL A 44 13.39 7.60 -7.32
C VAL A 44 14.06 8.91 -6.89
N GLU A 45 15.36 8.88 -6.63
CA GLU A 45 16.14 10.07 -6.25
C GLU A 45 16.16 11.10 -7.38
N LYS A 46 16.56 10.68 -8.58
CA LYS A 46 16.72 11.55 -9.76
C LYS A 46 15.45 12.31 -10.14
N TYR A 47 14.31 11.63 -10.09
CA TYR A 47 13.02 12.20 -10.52
C TYR A 47 12.12 12.59 -9.36
N SER A 48 12.61 12.56 -8.13
CA SER A 48 11.85 12.89 -6.92
C SER A 48 10.50 12.17 -6.88
N VAL A 49 10.54 10.85 -7.07
CA VAL A 49 9.33 10.01 -7.05
C VAL A 49 8.69 10.05 -5.67
N THR A 50 7.37 10.23 -5.63
CA THR A 50 6.63 10.38 -4.37
C THR A 50 5.80 9.16 -3.99
N VAL A 51 5.47 8.30 -4.95
CA VAL A 51 4.65 7.10 -4.73
C VAL A 51 5.36 5.87 -5.27
N MET A 52 5.51 4.87 -4.43
CA MET A 52 6.01 3.55 -4.77
C MET A 52 4.94 2.50 -4.51
N ILE A 53 4.61 1.73 -5.54
CA ILE A 53 3.76 0.55 -5.44
C ILE A 53 4.64 -0.68 -5.67
N SER A 54 4.56 -1.66 -4.79
CA SER A 54 5.46 -2.81 -4.80
C SER A 54 4.79 -4.08 -4.29
N THR A 55 5.54 -5.18 -4.24
CA THR A 55 5.18 -6.36 -3.46
C THR A 55 6.18 -6.54 -2.31
N PRO A 56 5.84 -7.27 -1.24
CA PRO A 56 6.78 -7.55 -0.16
C PRO A 56 8.08 -8.21 -0.66
N THR A 57 7.98 -9.06 -1.67
CA THR A 57 9.14 -9.71 -2.29
C THR A 57 10.09 -8.68 -2.91
N PHE A 58 9.58 -7.71 -3.66
CA PHE A 58 10.43 -6.67 -4.25
C PHE A 58 10.96 -5.70 -3.20
N LEU A 59 10.18 -5.36 -2.16
CA LEU A 59 10.66 -4.49 -1.07
C LEU A 59 11.91 -5.05 -0.37
N ARG A 60 12.02 -6.37 -0.22
CA ARG A 60 13.23 -7.01 0.31
C ARG A 60 14.49 -6.69 -0.49
N GLY A 61 14.35 -6.48 -1.79
CA GLY A 61 15.46 -6.09 -2.66
C GLY A 61 16.06 -4.74 -2.27
N TYR A 62 15.25 -3.78 -1.89
CA TYR A 62 15.71 -2.44 -1.46
C TYR A 62 16.50 -2.49 -0.15
N LEU A 63 16.22 -3.45 0.73
CA LEU A 63 16.98 -3.65 1.97
C LEU A 63 18.44 -4.06 1.72
N ARG A 64 18.79 -4.39 0.48
CA ARG A 64 20.13 -4.82 0.09
C ARG A 64 20.80 -3.78 -0.84
N GLY A 65 21.55 -2.85 -0.27
CA GLY A 65 22.41 -1.95 -1.07
C GLY A 65 21.71 -0.74 -1.69
N VAL A 66 20.58 -0.33 -1.15
CA VAL A 66 19.95 0.97 -1.40
C VAL A 66 20.22 1.88 -0.20
N HIS A 67 20.60 3.13 -0.44
CA HIS A 67 20.82 4.12 0.58
C HIS A 67 19.52 4.84 0.96
N ARG A 68 19.43 5.26 2.24
CA ARG A 68 18.23 5.92 2.79
C ARG A 68 17.84 7.17 2.00
N GLU A 69 18.83 7.95 1.62
CA GLU A 69 18.67 9.23 0.93
C GLU A 69 18.00 9.06 -0.43
N GLN A 70 18.29 7.95 -1.12
CA GLN A 70 17.73 7.65 -2.44
C GLN A 70 16.19 7.50 -2.43
N LEU A 71 15.62 7.10 -1.30
CA LEU A 71 14.18 6.98 -1.11
C LEU A 71 13.56 8.17 -0.34
N GLY A 72 14.33 9.23 -0.14
CA GLY A 72 13.94 10.39 0.66
C GLY A 72 12.67 11.07 0.17
N SER A 73 12.48 11.16 -1.16
CA SER A 73 11.33 11.80 -1.79
C SER A 73 10.01 11.02 -1.66
N LEU A 74 10.06 9.73 -1.33
CA LEU A 74 8.86 8.90 -1.19
C LEU A 74 7.98 9.42 -0.04
N ARG A 75 6.71 9.63 -0.35
CA ARG A 75 5.65 10.00 0.59
C ARG A 75 4.73 8.83 0.88
N LEU A 76 4.55 7.95 -0.10
CA LEU A 76 3.65 6.81 -0.02
C LEU A 76 4.35 5.55 -0.55
N VAL A 77 4.40 4.51 0.27
CA VAL A 77 4.86 3.17 -0.10
C VAL A 77 3.73 2.20 0.17
N VAL A 78 3.16 1.65 -0.89
CA VAL A 78 2.05 0.69 -0.80
C VAL A 78 2.51 -0.66 -1.31
N THR A 79 2.11 -1.72 -0.64
CA THR A 79 2.38 -3.09 -1.03
C THR A 79 1.09 -3.90 -1.11
N GLY A 80 1.06 -4.81 -2.05
CA GLY A 80 -0.08 -5.71 -2.28
C GLY A 80 0.33 -6.99 -2.98
N ALA A 81 -0.64 -7.77 -3.42
CA ALA A 81 -0.51 -9.07 -4.07
C ALA A 81 0.07 -10.20 -3.20
N GLU A 82 0.72 -9.89 -2.11
CA GLU A 82 1.28 -10.85 -1.15
C GLU A 82 1.05 -10.31 0.28
N LYS A 83 0.92 -11.20 1.26
CA LYS A 83 0.88 -10.82 2.68
C LYS A 83 2.19 -10.11 3.07
N LEU A 84 2.09 -8.96 3.70
CA LEU A 84 3.26 -8.21 4.15
C LEU A 84 3.81 -8.83 5.45
N PRO A 85 5.00 -9.47 5.41
CA PRO A 85 5.63 -9.96 6.63
C PRO A 85 6.03 -8.78 7.54
N LYS A 86 5.71 -8.89 8.83
CA LYS A 86 6.05 -7.87 9.82
C LYS A 86 7.53 -7.51 9.82
N THR A 87 8.40 -8.51 9.68
CA THR A 87 9.85 -8.31 9.59
C THR A 87 10.29 -7.45 8.41
N VAL A 88 9.59 -7.54 7.27
CA VAL A 88 9.89 -6.72 6.09
C VAL A 88 9.42 -5.29 6.29
N SER A 89 8.22 -5.11 6.84
CA SER A 89 7.66 -3.79 7.16
C SER A 89 8.54 -3.04 8.14
N GLU A 90 8.90 -3.67 9.26
CA GLU A 90 9.73 -3.07 10.30
C GLU A 90 11.14 -2.74 9.79
N ALA A 91 11.78 -3.67 9.09
CA ALA A 91 13.11 -3.43 8.51
C ALA A 91 13.11 -2.29 7.47
N PHE A 92 12.04 -2.17 6.68
CA PHE A 92 11.92 -1.10 5.69
C PHE A 92 11.70 0.26 6.38
N GLU A 93 10.84 0.31 7.39
CA GLU A 93 10.57 1.53 8.16
C GLU A 93 11.81 1.98 8.94
N GLU A 94 12.52 1.06 9.60
CA GLU A 94 13.76 1.34 10.33
C GLU A 94 14.85 1.88 9.39
N ARG A 95 15.06 1.22 8.24
CA ARG A 95 16.11 1.59 7.31
C ARG A 95 15.85 2.89 6.57
N PHE A 96 14.65 3.09 6.08
CA PHE A 96 14.31 4.21 5.19
C PHE A 96 13.46 5.31 5.85
N GLY A 97 12.92 5.07 7.04
CA GLY A 97 11.97 5.99 7.69
C GLY A 97 10.65 6.11 6.95
N LYS A 98 10.29 5.08 6.16
CA LYS A 98 9.07 5.06 5.35
C LYS A 98 8.19 3.91 5.77
N ARG A 99 6.98 4.22 6.23
CA ARG A 99 5.98 3.21 6.57
C ARG A 99 5.49 2.52 5.31
N VAL A 100 5.37 1.19 5.37
CA VAL A 100 4.80 0.38 4.29
C VAL A 100 3.33 0.15 4.59
N LEU A 101 2.47 0.54 3.66
CA LEU A 101 1.03 0.40 3.74
C LEU A 101 0.59 -0.86 2.99
N GLU A 102 -0.06 -1.77 3.68
CA GLU A 102 -0.56 -3.00 3.09
C GLU A 102 -1.94 -2.77 2.47
N GLY A 103 -2.10 -3.22 1.23
CA GLY A 103 -3.38 -3.29 0.54
C GLY A 103 -3.73 -4.73 0.15
N TYR A 104 -5.00 -4.98 -0.04
CA TYR A 104 -5.55 -6.26 -0.46
C TYR A 104 -6.51 -6.08 -1.62
N GLY A 105 -6.51 -7.07 -2.49
CA GLY A 105 -7.46 -7.11 -3.58
C GLY A 105 -7.26 -8.33 -4.46
N LEU A 106 -8.18 -8.48 -5.38
CA LEU A 106 -8.24 -9.55 -6.36
C LEU A 106 -8.40 -8.94 -7.75
N THR A 107 -8.14 -9.70 -8.79
CA THR A 107 -8.40 -9.25 -10.18
C THR A 107 -9.87 -8.82 -10.34
N GLU A 108 -10.78 -9.55 -9.69
CA GLU A 108 -12.21 -9.29 -9.67
C GLU A 108 -12.60 -7.99 -8.96
N THR A 109 -11.72 -7.42 -8.11
CA THR A 109 -11.96 -6.13 -7.44
C THR A 109 -11.26 -4.94 -8.12
N SER A 110 -10.64 -5.14 -9.28
CA SER A 110 -10.07 -4.15 -10.23
C SER A 110 -9.00 -3.18 -9.68
N PRO A 111 -7.96 -3.57 -9.01
CA PRO A 111 -7.61 -4.78 -8.29
C PRO A 111 -7.75 -4.66 -6.77
N VAL A 112 -8.02 -3.45 -6.22
CA VAL A 112 -7.91 -3.13 -4.80
C VAL A 112 -9.28 -3.09 -4.16
N SER A 113 -9.48 -3.87 -3.10
CA SER A 113 -10.67 -3.79 -2.25
C SER A 113 -10.40 -3.06 -0.94
N ASN A 114 -9.20 -3.21 -0.40
CA ASN A 114 -8.82 -2.62 0.88
C ASN A 114 -7.40 -2.04 0.83
N VAL A 115 -7.16 -0.99 1.59
CA VAL A 115 -5.82 -0.43 1.75
C VAL A 115 -5.67 0.28 3.09
N ASN A 116 -4.51 0.12 3.71
CA ASN A 116 -4.09 0.99 4.80
C ASN A 116 -3.72 2.36 4.22
N LEU A 117 -4.13 3.41 4.90
CA LEU A 117 -3.78 4.78 4.56
C LEU A 117 -2.90 5.38 5.66
N PRO A 118 -2.09 6.39 5.34
CA PRO A 118 -1.41 7.16 6.38
C PRO A 118 -2.45 7.74 7.35
N ASP A 119 -2.10 7.77 8.63
CA ASP A 119 -2.92 8.49 9.59
C ASP A 119 -2.98 9.97 9.19
N PRO A 120 -4.13 10.63 9.27
CA PRO A 120 -4.22 12.06 9.03
C PRO A 120 -3.36 12.78 10.06
N GLU A 121 -2.70 13.86 9.63
CA GLU A 121 -2.03 14.75 10.58
C GLU A 121 -3.08 15.28 11.57
N PRO A 122 -2.75 15.38 12.87
CA PRO A 122 -3.65 16.00 13.83
C PRO A 122 -3.96 17.41 13.32
N LEU A 123 -5.20 17.66 12.98
CA LEU A 123 -5.65 19.04 12.81
C LEU A 123 -5.40 19.72 14.16
N GLY A 124 -4.65 20.82 14.15
CA GLY A 124 -4.25 21.54 15.35
C GLY A 124 -5.41 21.73 16.32
N GLU A 125 -5.14 22.10 17.56
CA GLU A 125 -6.00 22.19 18.74
C GLU A 125 -7.30 22.99 18.59
N ASP A 126 -7.95 22.95 17.46
CA ASP A 126 -9.28 23.50 17.25
C ASP A 126 -10.27 22.58 17.94
N GLY A 127 -10.50 22.89 19.19
CA GLY A 127 -11.20 22.29 20.30
C GLY A 127 -12.53 21.53 20.09
N ASP A 128 -12.73 20.84 19.00
CA ASP A 128 -13.99 20.19 18.66
C ASP A 128 -14.02 18.68 19.02
N GLY A 129 -13.06 18.19 19.79
CA GLY A 129 -13.11 16.86 20.38
C GLY A 129 -13.25 15.68 19.40
N HIS A 130 -12.99 15.88 18.11
CA HIS A 130 -13.04 14.80 17.13
C HIS A 130 -11.88 13.83 17.31
N VAL A 131 -12.18 12.69 17.90
CA VAL A 131 -11.25 11.55 17.96
C VAL A 131 -11.09 10.98 16.55
N TRP A 132 -10.01 11.33 15.88
CA TRP A 132 -9.64 10.73 14.61
C TRP A 132 -9.27 9.26 14.83
N LEU A 133 -10.02 8.38 14.20
CA LEU A 133 -9.68 6.96 14.23
C LEU A 133 -8.47 6.72 13.31
N PRO A 134 -7.46 5.95 13.75
CA PRO A 134 -6.28 5.67 12.94
C PRO A 134 -6.67 5.01 11.62
N SER A 135 -6.08 5.50 10.53
CA SER A 135 -6.28 4.97 9.18
C SER A 135 -5.32 3.81 8.88
N TYR A 136 -4.28 3.67 9.67
CA TYR A 136 -3.29 2.60 9.60
C TYR A 136 -3.46 1.62 10.76
N ARG A 137 -3.48 0.33 10.44
CA ARG A 137 -3.45 -0.74 11.43
C ARG A 137 -2.47 -1.84 10.99
N PRO A 138 -1.36 -2.02 11.72
CA PRO A 138 -0.39 -3.07 11.41
C PRO A 138 -1.02 -4.46 11.38
N GLY A 139 -0.64 -5.27 10.39
CA GLY A 139 -1.14 -6.65 10.24
C GLY A 139 -2.60 -6.74 9.80
N SER A 140 -3.17 -5.66 9.28
CA SER A 140 -4.46 -5.65 8.61
C SER A 140 -4.30 -5.16 7.17
N VAL A 141 -5.23 -5.52 6.31
CA VAL A 141 -5.28 -5.05 4.91
C VAL A 141 -5.91 -3.65 4.78
N GLY A 142 -6.23 -3.00 5.89
CA GLY A 142 -6.72 -1.63 5.89
C GLY A 142 -8.23 -1.48 5.71
N GLN A 143 -8.63 -0.29 5.28
CA GLN A 143 -10.02 0.12 5.09
C GLN A 143 -10.54 -0.32 3.73
N LEU A 144 -11.83 -0.58 3.66
CA LEU A 144 -12.53 -0.84 2.39
C LEU A 144 -12.48 0.41 1.50
N MET A 145 -12.23 0.22 0.23
CA MET A 145 -12.26 1.30 -0.75
C MET A 145 -13.67 1.88 -0.89
N PRO A 146 -13.79 3.19 -1.10
CA PRO A 146 -15.08 3.82 -1.33
C PRO A 146 -15.85 3.17 -2.47
N GLY A 147 -17.17 2.99 -2.29
CA GLY A 147 -18.04 2.38 -3.29
C GLY A 147 -18.11 0.86 -3.24
N LEU A 148 -17.33 0.20 -2.39
CA LEU A 148 -17.40 -1.25 -2.18
C LEU A 148 -18.21 -1.58 -0.93
N ALA A 149 -18.84 -2.76 -0.96
CA ALA A 149 -19.45 -3.38 0.20
C ALA A 149 -18.83 -4.75 0.44
N VAL A 150 -18.63 -5.11 1.71
CA VAL A 150 -18.08 -6.41 2.10
C VAL A 150 -19.04 -7.16 3.00
N ARG A 151 -19.15 -8.45 2.79
CA ARG A 151 -19.85 -9.37 3.66
C ARG A 151 -18.93 -10.49 4.06
N ILE A 152 -18.77 -10.71 5.36
CA ILE A 152 -18.00 -11.83 5.89
C ILE A 152 -18.96 -12.94 6.26
N THR A 153 -18.72 -14.12 5.71
CA THR A 153 -19.52 -15.29 5.94
C THR A 153 -18.69 -16.42 6.54
N ASP A 154 -19.36 -17.29 7.26
CA ASP A 154 -18.77 -18.54 7.68
C ASP A 154 -18.59 -19.46 6.46
N PRO A 155 -17.40 -20.03 6.22
CA PRO A 155 -17.15 -20.82 5.02
C PRO A 155 -17.89 -22.15 5.01
N GLU A 156 -18.29 -22.69 6.17
CA GLU A 156 -19.00 -23.96 6.27
C GLU A 156 -20.51 -23.78 6.14
N THR A 157 -21.07 -22.74 6.76
CA THR A 157 -22.52 -22.56 6.84
C THR A 157 -23.05 -21.51 5.88
N GLY A 158 -22.17 -20.66 5.30
CA GLY A 158 -22.57 -19.50 4.50
C GLY A 158 -23.28 -18.41 5.29
N GLY A 159 -23.50 -18.62 6.59
CA GLY A 159 -24.15 -17.65 7.47
C GLY A 159 -23.28 -16.41 7.72
N PRO A 160 -23.91 -15.24 8.00
CA PRO A 160 -23.16 -14.05 8.31
C PRO A 160 -22.39 -14.23 9.62
N ARG A 161 -21.09 -13.95 9.62
CA ARG A 161 -20.32 -13.80 10.87
C ARG A 161 -20.51 -12.39 11.39
N VAL A 162 -21.02 -12.28 12.61
CA VAL A 162 -21.05 -11.01 13.34
C VAL A 162 -19.62 -10.69 13.76
N ILE A 163 -19.04 -9.69 13.09
CA ILE A 163 -17.78 -9.12 13.56
C ILE A 163 -18.15 -8.32 14.80
N HIS A 164 -17.57 -8.65 15.95
CA HIS A 164 -17.69 -7.82 17.15
C HIS A 164 -17.29 -6.41 16.79
N GLN A 165 -18.26 -5.50 16.77
CA GLN A 165 -18.14 -4.12 16.41
C GLN A 165 -17.22 -3.37 17.40
N SER A 166 -15.94 -3.33 17.10
CA SER A 166 -15.25 -2.06 17.28
C SER A 166 -15.62 -1.22 16.04
N ARG A 167 -16.04 -0.01 16.21
CA ARG A 167 -16.76 0.85 15.25
C ARG A 167 -16.17 1.04 13.84
N ARG A 168 -15.22 0.22 13.38
CA ARG A 168 -14.72 0.07 12.00
C ARG A 168 -14.28 -1.37 11.81
N SER A 169 -14.87 -2.05 10.84
CA SER A 169 -14.47 -3.40 10.46
C SER A 169 -13.12 -3.36 9.72
N TRP A 170 -12.09 -3.82 10.39
CA TRP A 170 -10.80 -4.08 9.77
C TRP A 170 -10.78 -5.54 9.32
N LEU A 171 -10.58 -5.79 8.05
CA LEU A 171 -10.37 -7.13 7.57
C LEU A 171 -8.96 -7.59 7.96
N LYS A 172 -8.88 -8.70 8.67
CA LYS A 172 -7.65 -9.42 8.89
C LYS A 172 -7.38 -10.24 7.62
N GLY A 173 -6.21 -10.12 7.00
CA GLY A 173 -5.85 -10.97 5.88
C GLY A 173 -6.03 -12.44 6.27
N ALA A 174 -6.57 -13.25 5.36
CA ALA A 174 -6.63 -14.69 5.55
C ALA A 174 -5.20 -15.24 5.66
N ASP A 175 -4.99 -16.10 6.65
CA ASP A 175 -3.77 -16.90 6.81
C ASP A 175 -3.68 -17.95 5.71
#